data_2f9d51257a4411abd1ffd45afb795706
#
_entry.id   2f9d51257a4411abd1ffd45afb795706
#
_cell.length_a   1.000
_cell.length_b   1.000
_cell.length_c   1.000
_cell.angle_alpha   90.00
_cell.angle_beta   90.00
_cell.angle_gamma   90.00
#
_symmetry.space_group_name_H-M   'P 1'
#
loop_
_entity.id
_entity.type
_entity.pdbx_description
1 polymer ?
#
loop_
_entity_poly.entity_id
_entity_poly.type
_entity_poly.pdbx_seq_one_letter_code
_entity_poly.pdbx_strand_id
1 'polypeptide(L)'
;MPALLTLQTPRFSDYNELVQVWEDSVRATHLFLPEGYILLLREHVLRRYLDAVMLVCCKHRQRICGFAGVANGRVDMLFVAPDYRGQGVGKRLLHYAIDELNAERLDVNEQNPQALGFYLHEGFEVVGRSETDGLGQPYPLLHMHLRKTA
;
A
#
# COMPACT_ATOMS: atom_id res chain seq x y z
N MET A 1 15.75 11.34 -18.06
CA MET A 1 14.33 11.37 -18.44
C MET A 1 13.51 10.72 -17.35
N PRO A 2 12.42 11.37 -16.92
CA PRO A 2 11.51 10.71 -15.98
C PRO A 2 10.90 9.47 -16.64
N ALA A 3 10.69 8.42 -15.83
CA ALA A 3 10.04 7.22 -16.32
C ALA A 3 8.60 7.53 -16.75
N LEU A 4 8.16 6.94 -17.86
CA LEU A 4 6.77 7.03 -18.29
C LEU A 4 5.93 6.06 -17.46
N LEU A 5 5.18 6.58 -16.52
CA LEU A 5 4.37 5.80 -15.61
C LEU A 5 2.90 5.89 -16.01
N THR A 6 2.21 4.75 -16.08
CA THR A 6 0.78 4.69 -16.38
C THR A 6 0.02 4.01 -15.26
N LEU A 7 -1.17 4.51 -14.97
CA LEU A 7 -2.07 3.91 -13.99
C LEU A 7 -3.17 3.13 -14.72
N GLN A 8 -3.46 1.94 -14.25
CA GLN A 8 -4.53 1.12 -14.84
C GLN A 8 -5.07 0.12 -13.83
N THR A 9 -6.27 -0.37 -14.09
CA THR A 9 -6.84 -1.46 -13.29
C THR A 9 -6.15 -2.76 -13.70
N PRO A 10 -5.55 -3.51 -12.75
CA PRO A 10 -4.90 -4.76 -13.08
C PRO A 10 -5.92 -5.82 -13.47
N ARG A 11 -5.49 -6.76 -14.31
CA ARG A 11 -6.28 -7.95 -14.68
C ARG A 11 -5.99 -9.06 -13.68
N PHE A 12 -6.84 -10.05 -13.63
CA PHE A 12 -6.60 -11.23 -12.80
C PHE A 12 -5.23 -11.87 -13.11
N SER A 13 -4.83 -11.87 -14.38
CA SER A 13 -3.52 -12.39 -14.79
C SER A 13 -2.34 -11.60 -14.24
N ASP A 14 -2.55 -10.39 -13.74
CA ASP A 14 -1.51 -9.56 -13.12
C ASP A 14 -1.30 -9.88 -11.64
N TYR A 15 -2.18 -10.66 -11.01
CA TYR A 15 -2.18 -10.84 -9.56
C TYR A 15 -0.89 -11.45 -9.02
N ASN A 16 -0.28 -12.39 -9.74
CA ASN A 16 1.00 -12.95 -9.32
C ASN A 16 2.10 -11.89 -9.25
N GLU A 17 2.10 -10.97 -10.21
CA GLU A 17 3.05 -9.86 -10.22
C GLU A 17 2.76 -8.86 -9.09
N LEU A 18 1.48 -8.60 -8.78
CA LEU A 18 1.12 -7.77 -7.63
C LEU A 18 1.63 -8.36 -6.32
N VAL A 19 1.47 -9.66 -6.13
CA VAL A 19 1.96 -10.35 -4.93
C VAL A 19 3.47 -10.24 -4.83
N GLN A 20 4.18 -10.35 -5.96
CA GLN A 20 5.64 -10.20 -5.97
C GLN A 20 6.07 -8.78 -5.61
N VAL A 21 5.39 -7.76 -6.12
CA VAL A 21 5.64 -6.36 -5.74
C VAL A 21 5.40 -6.18 -4.23
N TRP A 22 4.31 -6.74 -3.70
CA TRP A 22 4.03 -6.71 -2.27
C TRP A 22 5.18 -7.33 -1.47
N GLU A 23 5.60 -8.54 -1.83
CA GLU A 23 6.66 -9.25 -1.10
C GLU A 23 7.98 -8.47 -1.14
N ASP A 24 8.39 -8.00 -2.31
CA ASP A 24 9.65 -7.24 -2.47
C ASP A 24 9.61 -5.95 -1.65
N SER A 25 8.47 -5.25 -1.64
CA SER A 25 8.29 -4.03 -0.87
C SER A 25 8.35 -4.30 0.64
N VAL A 26 7.64 -5.32 1.10
CA VAL A 26 7.59 -5.67 2.53
C VAL A 26 8.97 -6.10 3.02
N ARG A 27 9.69 -6.91 2.26
CA ARG A 27 11.04 -7.34 2.64
C ARG A 27 12.03 -6.17 2.73
N ALA A 28 11.81 -5.13 1.93
CA ALA A 28 12.67 -3.93 1.95
C ALA A 28 12.34 -2.95 3.08
N THR A 29 11.10 -2.94 3.57
CA THR A 29 10.61 -1.89 4.48
C THR A 29 10.16 -2.39 5.84
N HIS A 30 9.68 -3.63 5.95
CA HIS A 30 9.13 -4.19 7.17
C HIS A 30 10.13 -5.16 7.80
N LEU A 31 11.32 -4.64 8.14
CA LEU A 31 12.43 -5.44 8.67
C LEU A 31 12.13 -6.10 10.03
N PHE A 32 11.07 -5.63 10.70
CA PHE A 32 10.62 -6.17 11.98
C PHE A 32 9.78 -7.45 11.82
N LEU A 33 9.37 -7.81 10.60
CA LEU A 33 8.53 -8.99 10.37
C LEU A 33 9.38 -10.26 10.19
N PRO A 34 9.07 -11.34 10.93
CA PRO A 34 9.73 -12.63 10.71
C PRO A 34 9.37 -13.23 9.34
N GLU A 35 10.28 -14.04 8.81
CA GLU A 35 10.09 -14.71 7.51
C GLU A 35 8.79 -15.51 7.45
N GLY A 36 8.48 -16.28 8.49
CA GLY A 36 7.26 -17.08 8.53
C GLY A 36 6.00 -16.25 8.46
N TYR A 37 6.03 -15.04 9.03
CA TYR A 37 4.89 -14.14 8.99
C TYR A 37 4.71 -13.52 7.60
N ILE A 38 5.81 -13.20 6.92
CA ILE A 38 5.75 -12.71 5.54
C ILE A 38 5.11 -13.77 4.64
N LEU A 39 5.50 -15.03 4.76
CA LEU A 39 4.92 -16.12 3.98
C LEU A 39 3.42 -16.31 4.28
N LEU A 40 3.03 -16.18 5.54
CA LEU A 40 1.62 -16.25 5.93
C LEU A 40 0.81 -15.11 5.30
N LEU A 41 1.32 -13.89 5.36
CA LEU A 41 0.66 -12.72 4.76
C LEU A 41 0.57 -12.85 3.24
N ARG A 42 1.60 -13.40 2.59
CA ARG A 42 1.60 -13.63 1.15
C ARG A 42 0.41 -14.49 0.71
N GLU A 43 0.14 -15.56 1.43
CA GLU A 43 -1.02 -16.41 1.17
C GLU A 43 -2.33 -15.65 1.32
N HIS A 44 -2.46 -14.82 2.37
CA HIS A 44 -3.64 -14.01 2.60
C HIS A 44 -3.84 -12.95 1.50
N VAL A 45 -2.76 -12.27 1.06
CA VAL A 45 -2.84 -11.26 -0.01
C VAL A 45 -3.36 -11.91 -1.29
N LEU A 46 -2.80 -13.07 -1.66
CA LEU A 46 -3.18 -13.74 -2.90
C LEU A 46 -4.64 -14.21 -2.89
N ARG A 47 -5.11 -14.74 -1.76
CA ARG A 47 -6.41 -15.43 -1.72
C ARG A 47 -7.58 -14.57 -1.31
N ARG A 48 -7.35 -13.50 -0.54
CA ARG A 48 -8.44 -12.75 0.10
C ARG A 48 -8.45 -11.27 -0.21
N TYR A 49 -7.30 -10.61 -0.10
CA TYR A 49 -7.29 -9.14 -0.13
C TYR A 49 -7.39 -8.57 -1.53
N LEU A 50 -6.75 -9.18 -2.51
CA LEU A 50 -6.77 -8.64 -3.87
C LEU A 50 -8.19 -8.63 -4.46
N ASP A 51 -8.99 -9.65 -4.17
CA ASP A 51 -10.38 -9.71 -4.65
C ASP A 51 -11.34 -8.85 -3.83
N ALA A 52 -10.95 -8.45 -2.63
CA ALA A 52 -11.82 -7.71 -1.71
C ALA A 52 -11.70 -6.20 -1.87
N VAL A 53 -10.81 -5.70 -2.70
CA VAL A 53 -10.52 -4.27 -2.82
C VAL A 53 -10.61 -3.81 -4.27
N MET A 54 -10.81 -2.49 -4.44
CA MET A 54 -10.66 -1.86 -5.75
C MET A 54 -9.18 -1.61 -6.00
N LEU A 55 -8.64 -2.18 -7.06
CA LEU A 55 -7.21 -2.15 -7.36
C LEU A 55 -6.87 -1.14 -8.44
N VAL A 56 -5.71 -0.51 -8.27
CA VAL A 56 -5.03 0.26 -9.31
C VAL A 56 -3.55 -0.12 -9.28
N CYS A 57 -2.94 -0.30 -10.44
CA CYS A 57 -1.50 -0.52 -10.52
C CYS A 57 -0.83 0.56 -11.34
N CYS A 58 0.46 0.78 -11.04
CA CYS A 58 1.31 1.70 -11.79
C CYS A 58 2.29 0.85 -12.60
N LYS A 59 2.33 1.09 -13.91
CA LYS A 59 3.25 0.38 -14.80
C LYS A 59 4.28 1.33 -15.40
N HIS A 60 5.49 0.83 -15.49
CA HIS A 60 6.55 1.40 -16.31
C HIS A 60 6.78 0.43 -17.45
N ARG A 61 6.38 0.81 -18.66
CA ARG A 61 6.30 -0.10 -19.80
C ARG A 61 5.31 -1.22 -19.48
N GLN A 62 5.76 -2.47 -19.41
CA GLN A 62 4.88 -3.60 -19.10
C GLN A 62 5.07 -4.14 -17.67
N ARG A 63 5.98 -3.54 -16.91
CA ARG A 63 6.29 -3.97 -15.55
C ARG A 63 5.42 -3.21 -14.54
N ILE A 64 4.79 -3.94 -13.63
CA ILE A 64 4.12 -3.34 -12.49
C ILE A 64 5.17 -2.90 -11.48
N CYS A 65 5.21 -1.59 -11.18
CA CYS A 65 6.16 -1.02 -10.24
C CYS A 65 5.52 -0.59 -8.93
N GLY A 66 4.21 -0.70 -8.81
CA GLY A 66 3.49 -0.42 -7.58
C GLY A 66 2.00 -0.65 -7.77
N PHE A 67 1.28 -0.75 -6.67
CA PHE A 67 -0.17 -0.87 -6.70
C PHE A 67 -0.81 -0.38 -5.41
N ALA A 68 -2.10 -0.08 -5.49
CA ALA A 68 -2.91 0.28 -4.34
C ALA A 68 -4.24 -0.47 -4.38
N GLY A 69 -4.81 -0.71 -3.21
CA GLY A 69 -6.14 -1.30 -3.07
C GLY A 69 -6.95 -0.53 -2.05
N VAL A 70 -8.19 -0.23 -2.38
CA VAL A 70 -9.10 0.55 -1.53
C VAL A 70 -10.39 -0.22 -1.28
N ALA A 71 -10.82 -0.28 -0.03
CA ALA A 71 -12.10 -0.85 0.36
C ALA A 71 -12.77 0.08 1.38
N ASN A 72 -14.03 0.43 1.12
CA ASN A 72 -14.84 1.23 2.04
C ASN A 72 -14.16 2.53 2.47
N GLY A 73 -13.52 3.23 1.54
CA GLY A 73 -12.84 4.50 1.81
C GLY A 73 -11.49 4.36 2.49
N ARG A 74 -10.99 3.15 2.67
CA ARG A 74 -9.70 2.90 3.32
C ARG A 74 -8.69 2.36 2.32
N VAL A 75 -7.48 2.95 2.32
CA VAL A 75 -6.35 2.38 1.59
C VAL A 75 -5.88 1.13 2.36
N ASP A 76 -6.25 -0.03 1.87
CA ASP A 76 -5.85 -1.30 2.48
C ASP A 76 -4.47 -1.75 2.05
N MET A 77 -4.07 -1.35 0.83
CA MET A 77 -2.78 -1.70 0.27
C MET A 77 -2.20 -0.52 -0.50
N LEU A 78 -0.91 -0.27 -0.31
CA LEU A 78 -0.13 0.67 -1.10
C LEU A 78 1.33 0.22 -1.04
N PHE A 79 1.81 -0.36 -2.12
CA PHE A 79 3.15 -0.95 -2.19
C PHE A 79 3.85 -0.53 -3.47
N VAL A 80 5.15 -0.22 -3.35
CA VAL A 80 6.01 0.21 -4.45
C VAL A 80 7.22 -0.73 -4.51
N ALA A 81 7.55 -1.19 -5.71
CA ALA A 81 8.75 -2.01 -5.90
C ALA A 81 10.00 -1.22 -5.44
N PRO A 82 10.93 -1.86 -4.70
CA PRO A 82 12.05 -1.13 -4.09
C PRO A 82 12.89 -0.33 -5.08
N ASP A 83 13.10 -0.82 -6.28
CA ASP A 83 13.89 -0.13 -7.31
C ASP A 83 13.15 1.06 -7.96
N TYR A 84 11.88 1.25 -7.64
CA TYR A 84 11.09 2.41 -8.08
C TYR A 84 10.80 3.42 -6.99
N ARG A 85 11.39 3.27 -5.82
CA ARG A 85 11.19 4.23 -4.72
C ARG A 85 11.82 5.57 -5.06
N GLY A 86 11.21 6.65 -4.57
CA GLY A 86 11.72 8.00 -4.83
C GLY A 86 11.38 8.54 -6.23
N GLN A 87 10.56 7.85 -7.00
CA GLN A 87 10.20 8.24 -8.37
C GLN A 87 8.74 8.69 -8.51
N GLY A 88 8.06 8.89 -7.39
CA GLY A 88 6.68 9.40 -7.40
C GLY A 88 5.60 8.35 -7.62
N VAL A 89 5.94 7.07 -7.63
CA VAL A 89 4.96 5.97 -7.84
C VAL A 89 3.94 5.94 -6.70
N GLY A 90 4.40 5.95 -5.45
CA GLY A 90 3.51 5.93 -4.28
C GLY A 90 2.59 7.13 -4.25
N LYS A 91 3.11 8.32 -4.56
CA LYS A 91 2.32 9.55 -4.60
C LYS A 91 1.23 9.48 -5.67
N ARG A 92 1.55 9.00 -6.86
CA ARG A 92 0.56 8.86 -7.93
C ARG A 92 -0.54 7.87 -7.57
N LEU A 93 -0.16 6.73 -6.97
CA LEU A 93 -1.12 5.72 -6.53
C LEU A 93 -2.02 6.26 -5.41
N LEU A 94 -1.45 6.95 -4.44
CA LEU A 94 -2.22 7.52 -3.33
C LEU A 94 -3.20 8.58 -3.83
N HIS A 95 -2.77 9.48 -4.72
CA HIS A 95 -3.65 10.49 -5.30
C HIS A 95 -4.79 9.88 -6.10
N TYR A 96 -4.51 8.82 -6.86
CA TYR A 96 -5.58 8.09 -7.56
C TYR A 96 -6.55 7.46 -6.57
N ALA A 97 -6.05 6.86 -5.51
CA ALA A 97 -6.89 6.26 -4.48
C ALA A 97 -7.82 7.30 -3.84
N ILE A 98 -7.31 8.49 -3.55
CA ILE A 98 -8.10 9.58 -2.97
C ILE A 98 -9.12 10.12 -3.99
N ASP A 99 -8.66 10.45 -5.18
CA ASP A 99 -9.46 11.19 -6.16
C ASP A 99 -10.46 10.30 -6.90
N GLU A 100 -10.08 9.07 -7.23
CA GLU A 100 -10.88 8.17 -8.05
C GLU A 100 -11.54 7.05 -7.27
N LEU A 101 -10.94 6.60 -6.16
CA LEU A 101 -11.45 5.50 -5.35
C LEU A 101 -12.04 5.95 -4.02
N ASN A 102 -12.11 7.26 -3.77
CA ASN A 102 -12.71 7.88 -2.59
C ASN A 102 -12.07 7.45 -1.27
N ALA A 103 -10.76 7.19 -1.29
CA ALA A 103 -10.04 6.87 -0.07
C ALA A 103 -9.89 8.11 0.82
N GLU A 104 -10.13 7.94 2.13
CA GLU A 104 -10.02 9.04 3.09
C GLU A 104 -9.32 8.62 4.38
N ARG A 105 -9.00 7.34 4.53
CA ARG A 105 -8.34 6.82 5.73
C ARG A 105 -7.44 5.65 5.38
N LEU A 106 -6.52 5.34 6.29
CA LEU A 106 -5.62 4.20 6.17
C LEU A 106 -5.08 3.79 7.53
N ASP A 107 -4.47 2.63 7.57
CA ASP A 107 -3.69 2.15 8.70
C ASP A 107 -2.24 1.98 8.26
N VAL A 108 -1.30 2.35 9.12
CA VAL A 108 0.13 2.21 8.84
C VAL A 108 0.81 1.54 10.04
N ASN A 109 1.77 0.67 9.77
CA ASN A 109 2.57 0.06 10.83
C ASN A 109 3.37 1.13 11.56
N GLU A 110 3.21 1.20 12.88
CA GLU A 110 3.97 2.15 13.72
C GLU A 110 5.47 1.98 13.55
N GLN A 111 5.92 0.76 13.27
CA GLN A 111 7.34 0.42 13.12
C GLN A 111 7.87 0.72 11.72
N ASN A 112 7.08 1.37 10.87
CA ASN A 112 7.49 1.82 9.54
C ASN A 112 7.46 3.36 9.47
N PRO A 113 8.49 4.05 9.99
CA PRO A 113 8.50 5.52 10.05
C PRO A 113 8.54 6.20 8.68
N GLN A 114 9.10 5.54 7.66
CA GLN A 114 9.13 6.10 6.31
C GLN A 114 7.71 6.22 5.74
N ALA A 115 6.90 5.17 5.89
CA ALA A 115 5.52 5.20 5.42
C ALA A 115 4.71 6.24 6.19
N LEU A 116 4.87 6.30 7.52
CA LEU A 116 4.20 7.32 8.34
C LEU A 116 4.54 8.72 7.85
N GLY A 117 5.83 9.01 7.64
CA GLY A 117 6.27 10.32 7.15
C GLY A 117 5.69 10.65 5.79
N PHE A 118 5.62 9.67 4.91
CA PHE A 118 5.00 9.83 3.59
C PHE A 118 3.52 10.26 3.70
N TYR A 119 2.74 9.54 4.51
CA TYR A 119 1.31 9.85 4.66
C TYR A 119 1.10 11.19 5.36
N LEU A 120 1.90 11.53 6.36
CA LEU A 120 1.83 12.85 7.00
C LEU A 120 2.10 13.97 5.98
N HIS A 121 3.11 13.79 5.12
CA HIS A 121 3.44 14.77 4.08
C HIS A 121 2.30 14.91 3.06
N GLU A 122 1.58 13.82 2.76
CA GLU A 122 0.48 13.82 1.80
C GLU A 122 -0.85 14.26 2.40
N GLY A 123 -0.86 14.74 3.63
CA GLY A 123 -2.05 15.37 4.22
C GLY A 123 -2.87 14.49 5.14
N PHE A 124 -2.38 13.32 5.50
CA PHE A 124 -3.04 12.47 6.50
C PHE A 124 -2.57 12.85 7.91
N GLU A 125 -3.41 12.58 8.90
CA GLU A 125 -3.07 12.78 10.30
C GLU A 125 -3.45 11.55 11.12
N VAL A 126 -2.70 11.29 12.20
CA VAL A 126 -2.97 10.18 13.11
C VAL A 126 -4.17 10.51 13.98
N VAL A 127 -5.17 9.63 13.97
CA VAL A 127 -6.39 9.80 14.77
C VAL A 127 -6.59 8.67 15.78
N GLY A 128 -5.77 7.63 15.75
CA GLY A 128 -5.89 6.52 16.69
C GLY A 128 -4.75 5.52 16.55
N ARG A 129 -4.76 4.52 17.39
CA ARG A 129 -3.73 3.47 17.44
C ARG A 129 -4.36 2.16 17.91
N SER A 130 -3.93 1.05 17.31
CA SER A 130 -4.20 -0.31 17.79
C SER A 130 -2.90 -0.98 18.15
N GLU A 131 -2.88 -1.77 19.23
CA GLU A 131 -1.66 -2.45 19.68
C GLU A 131 -1.32 -3.67 18.83
N THR A 132 -2.28 -4.17 18.06
CA THR A 132 -2.11 -5.32 17.20
C THR A 132 -2.48 -4.97 15.77
N ASP A 133 -1.98 -5.79 14.81
CA ASP A 133 -2.41 -5.68 13.43
C ASP A 133 -3.77 -6.37 13.20
N GLY A 134 -4.25 -6.38 11.96
CA GLY A 134 -5.54 -6.96 11.59
C GLY A 134 -5.64 -8.47 11.81
N LEU A 135 -4.53 -9.16 12.04
CA LEU A 135 -4.49 -10.59 12.36
C LEU A 135 -4.25 -10.85 13.85
N GLY A 136 -4.29 -9.80 14.68
CA GLY A 136 -4.09 -9.92 16.12
C GLY A 136 -2.65 -10.10 16.56
N GLN A 137 -1.68 -9.90 15.66
CA GLN A 137 -0.27 -10.01 15.97
C GLN A 137 0.26 -8.72 16.61
N PRO A 138 1.36 -8.76 17.41
CA PRO A 138 1.85 -7.61 18.16
C PRO A 138 2.63 -6.62 17.27
N TYR A 139 2.02 -6.16 16.20
CA TYR A 139 2.55 -5.14 15.30
C TYR A 139 1.58 -3.95 15.31
N PRO A 140 1.87 -2.90 16.11
CA PRO A 140 0.94 -1.79 16.28
C PRO A 140 0.65 -1.05 14.97
N LEU A 141 -0.60 -0.63 14.84
CA LEU A 141 -1.07 0.17 13.72
C LEU A 141 -1.43 1.56 14.19
N LEU A 142 -1.07 2.57 13.39
CA LEU A 142 -1.56 3.94 13.55
C LEU A 142 -2.69 4.12 12.54
N HIS A 143 -3.83 4.63 13.04
CA HIS A 143 -4.99 4.93 12.20
C HIS A 143 -4.89 6.37 11.73
N MET A 144 -5.01 6.60 10.44
CA MET A 144 -4.85 7.92 9.84
C MET A 144 -6.06 8.32 9.01
N HIS A 145 -6.39 9.58 9.04
CA HIS A 145 -7.44 10.17 8.22
C HIS A 145 -6.86 11.31 7.39
N LEU A 146 -7.38 11.47 6.17
CA LEU A 146 -7.05 12.60 5.33
C LEU A 146 -7.61 13.88 5.96
N ARG A 147 -6.79 14.92 6.08
CA ARG A 147 -7.25 16.22 6.57
C ARG A 147 -8.27 16.81 5.61
N LYS A 148 -9.38 17.28 6.17
CA LYS A 148 -10.31 18.06 5.38
C LYS A 148 -9.76 19.48 5.26
N THR A 149 -9.54 19.91 4.02
CA THR A 149 -9.23 21.31 3.77
C THR A 149 -10.50 22.15 3.97
N ALA A 150 -10.35 23.20 4.74
CA ALA A 150 -11.48 24.12 4.98
C ALA A 150 -11.85 24.86 3.69
#